data_9f125ff742c6bf52dfed4d0548ac5855
#
_entry.id   9f125ff742c6bf52dfed4d0548ac5855
#
_cell.length_a   1.000
_cell.length_b   1.000
_cell.length_c   1.000
_cell.angle_alpha   90.00
_cell.angle_beta   90.00
_cell.angle_gamma   90.00
#
_symmetry.space_group_name_H-M   'P 1'
#
loop_
_entity.id
_entity.type
_entity.pdbx_description
1 polymer ?
#
loop_
_entity_poly.entity_id
_entity_poly.type
_entity_poly.pdbx_seq_one_letter_code
_entity_poly.pdbx_strand_id
1 'polypeptide(L)'
;MITDYSKKAGNDEIRHRFDNDVERFSNLDTGQLTTIDAPVTMELCTEAARYINPQAKDLLDVGCGAGNYTLKMLSKINDLNCTLNDLSMPMLLRAKERVSAETKGKVTILQDDMRNLTMPDESFDIILAAATLHHLRDDADWESVFSNIYRMLKPGGSFWISDLITHDAEPLNRLFHQKYSDYLDTLGGPEYRKKVLDYVAYEDTPRSLNYQTELLKKVGFKHVEILHKNSYFAAFGGVK
;
A
#
# COMPACT_ATOMS: atom_id res chain seq x y z
N MET A 1 -21.80 8.41 -9.06
CA MET A 1 -21.24 9.24 -10.16
C MET A 1 -20.07 8.46 -10.75
N ILE A 2 -19.98 8.37 -12.09
CA ILE A 2 -18.82 7.76 -12.74
C ILE A 2 -17.66 8.73 -12.58
N THR A 3 -16.56 8.28 -11.99
CA THR A 3 -15.34 9.09 -11.81
C THR A 3 -14.76 9.42 -13.19
N ASP A 4 -14.57 10.69 -13.47
CA ASP A 4 -13.90 11.15 -14.71
C ASP A 4 -12.38 11.08 -14.52
N TYR A 5 -11.79 9.95 -14.91
CA TYR A 5 -10.35 9.69 -14.73
C TYR A 5 -9.47 10.63 -15.58
N SER A 6 -10.02 11.30 -16.62
CA SER A 6 -9.25 12.26 -17.43
C SER A 6 -8.81 13.51 -16.66
N LYS A 7 -9.44 13.75 -15.50
CA LYS A 7 -9.12 14.85 -14.58
C LYS A 7 -8.18 14.47 -13.44
N LYS A 8 -7.76 13.23 -13.40
CA LYS A 8 -6.84 12.74 -12.38
C LYS A 8 -5.38 12.87 -12.84
N ALA A 9 -4.48 13.03 -11.89
CA ALA A 9 -3.04 13.08 -12.15
C ALA A 9 -2.58 11.84 -12.95
N GLY A 10 -1.72 12.07 -13.92
CA GLY A 10 -1.04 10.98 -14.63
C GLY A 10 0.10 10.39 -13.83
N ASN A 11 0.56 9.20 -14.24
CA ASN A 11 1.67 8.51 -13.56
C ASN A 11 2.94 9.35 -13.46
N ASP A 12 3.26 10.13 -14.48
CA ASP A 12 4.44 10.99 -14.50
C ASP A 12 4.35 12.12 -13.46
N GLU A 13 3.17 12.68 -13.23
CA GLU A 13 2.94 13.72 -12.22
C GLU A 13 3.05 13.11 -10.81
N ILE A 14 2.43 11.95 -10.58
CA ILE A 14 2.51 11.20 -9.32
C ILE A 14 3.96 10.83 -9.04
N ARG A 15 4.68 10.25 -10.01
CA ARG A 15 6.09 9.92 -9.89
C ARG A 15 6.91 11.14 -9.52
N HIS A 16 6.76 12.27 -10.25
CA HIS A 16 7.53 13.48 -10.01
C HIS A 16 7.33 14.04 -8.59
N ARG A 17 6.13 13.96 -8.06
CA ARG A 17 5.85 14.33 -6.66
C ARG A 17 6.63 13.47 -5.68
N PHE A 18 6.63 12.13 -5.87
CA PHE A 18 7.36 11.21 -5.01
C PHE A 18 8.88 11.35 -5.16
N ASP A 19 9.39 11.62 -6.37
CA ASP A 19 10.82 11.88 -6.59
C ASP A 19 11.35 13.02 -5.71
N ASN A 20 10.52 13.99 -5.37
CA ASN A 20 10.87 15.16 -4.56
C ASN A 20 10.60 14.99 -3.05
N ASP A 21 9.99 13.88 -2.62
CA ASP A 21 9.50 13.69 -1.25
C ASP A 21 10.24 12.56 -0.48
N VAL A 22 11.40 12.10 -0.99
CA VAL A 22 12.14 10.94 -0.47
C VAL A 22 12.47 11.08 1.02
N GLU A 23 12.96 12.24 1.46
CA GLU A 23 13.34 12.46 2.85
C GLU A 23 12.12 12.36 3.78
N ARG A 24 10.98 12.93 3.38
CA ARG A 24 9.74 12.85 4.15
C ARG A 24 9.27 11.40 4.32
N PHE A 25 9.26 10.61 3.24
CA PHE A 25 8.82 9.21 3.27
C PHE A 25 9.86 8.26 3.88
N SER A 26 11.12 8.67 3.99
CA SER A 26 12.15 7.90 4.71
C SER A 26 11.98 7.95 6.23
N ASN A 27 11.31 8.97 6.74
CA ASN A 27 11.04 9.14 8.16
C ASN A 27 9.63 8.67 8.48
N LEU A 28 9.50 7.70 9.39
CA LEU A 28 8.20 7.13 9.80
C LEU A 28 7.28 8.18 10.43
N ASP A 29 7.83 9.12 11.20
CA ASP A 29 7.03 10.13 11.91
C ASP A 29 6.42 11.16 10.95
N THR A 30 7.10 11.47 9.84
CA THR A 30 6.64 12.49 8.87
C THR A 30 5.97 11.90 7.64
N GLY A 31 6.43 10.73 7.18
CA GLY A 31 5.96 10.09 5.95
C GLY A 31 4.53 9.58 6.01
N GLN A 32 4.06 9.26 7.21
CA GLN A 32 2.74 8.66 7.43
C GLN A 32 1.79 9.53 8.28
N LEU A 33 2.14 10.77 8.56
CA LEU A 33 1.33 11.67 9.40
C LEU A 33 -0.13 11.79 8.94
N THR A 34 -0.38 11.77 7.64
CA THR A 34 -1.73 11.87 7.09
C THR A 34 -2.53 10.55 7.18
N THR A 35 -1.89 9.45 7.54
CA THR A 35 -2.53 8.14 7.67
C THR A 35 -2.89 7.87 9.11
N ILE A 36 -4.19 7.84 9.40
CA ILE A 36 -4.69 7.55 10.75
C ILE A 36 -4.23 6.14 11.17
N ASP A 37 -3.68 6.02 12.38
CA ASP A 37 -3.18 4.77 12.96
C ASP A 37 -2.09 4.05 12.13
N ALA A 38 -1.31 4.78 11.33
CA ALA A 38 -0.25 4.19 10.49
C ALA A 38 0.71 3.25 11.24
N PRO A 39 1.21 3.57 12.45
CA PRO A 39 2.06 2.64 13.20
C PRO A 39 1.34 1.33 13.57
N VAL A 40 0.06 1.41 13.91
CA VAL A 40 -0.77 0.24 14.27
C VAL A 40 -1.00 -0.65 13.05
N THR A 41 -1.37 -0.06 11.91
CA THR A 41 -1.61 -0.82 10.67
C THR A 41 -0.34 -1.48 10.15
N MET A 42 0.80 -0.79 10.22
CA MET A 42 2.11 -1.35 9.87
C MET A 42 2.48 -2.54 10.77
N GLU A 43 2.30 -2.41 12.08
CA GLU A 43 2.55 -3.50 13.03
C GLU A 43 1.66 -4.71 12.71
N LEU A 44 0.34 -4.51 12.56
CA LEU A 44 -0.62 -5.58 12.32
C LEU A 44 -0.38 -6.30 10.99
N CYS A 45 -0.12 -5.58 9.89
CA CYS A 45 0.18 -6.20 8.59
C CYS A 45 1.44 -7.07 8.66
N THR A 46 2.51 -6.57 9.29
CA THR A 46 3.78 -7.31 9.37
C THR A 46 3.73 -8.47 10.36
N GLU A 47 2.97 -8.34 11.46
CA GLU A 47 2.68 -9.44 12.39
C GLU A 47 1.85 -10.53 11.70
N ALA A 48 0.75 -10.17 11.02
CA ALA A 48 -0.07 -11.13 10.29
C ALA A 48 0.76 -11.90 9.26
N ALA A 49 1.60 -11.21 8.48
CA ALA A 49 2.51 -11.83 7.53
C ALA A 49 3.46 -12.83 8.21
N ARG A 50 4.07 -12.44 9.34
CA ARG A 50 4.98 -13.31 10.11
C ARG A 50 4.27 -14.54 10.68
N TYR A 51 3.05 -14.36 11.23
CA TYR A 51 2.32 -15.49 11.81
C TYR A 51 1.83 -16.49 10.77
N ILE A 52 1.42 -16.01 9.59
CA ILE A 52 1.00 -16.87 8.46
C ILE A 52 2.21 -17.54 7.80
N ASN A 53 3.28 -16.78 7.56
CA ASN A 53 4.44 -17.23 6.81
C ASN A 53 5.75 -17.14 7.63
N PRO A 54 5.88 -17.86 8.77
CA PRO A 54 7.03 -17.71 9.66
C PRO A 54 8.35 -18.20 9.06
N GLN A 55 8.30 -18.96 7.97
CA GLN A 55 9.46 -19.46 7.23
C GLN A 55 9.63 -18.77 5.85
N ALA A 56 8.99 -17.60 5.66
CA ALA A 56 9.10 -16.84 4.42
C ALA A 56 10.56 -16.59 4.03
N LYS A 57 10.80 -16.59 2.73
CA LYS A 57 12.11 -16.28 2.12
C LYS A 57 12.02 -15.13 1.12
N ASP A 58 10.90 -14.97 0.46
CA ASP A 58 10.72 -14.05 -0.65
C ASP A 58 9.57 -13.08 -0.38
N LEU A 59 9.91 -11.80 -0.29
CA LEU A 59 9.02 -10.67 -0.06
C LEU A 59 8.94 -9.79 -1.31
N LEU A 60 7.73 -9.40 -1.70
CA LEU A 60 7.48 -8.29 -2.62
C LEU A 60 6.79 -7.15 -1.87
N ASP A 61 7.31 -5.93 -2.00
CA ASP A 61 6.71 -4.70 -1.49
C ASP A 61 6.29 -3.83 -2.68
N VAL A 62 4.97 -3.73 -2.91
CA VAL A 62 4.37 -3.00 -4.04
C VAL A 62 4.13 -1.55 -3.64
N GLY A 63 4.73 -0.60 -4.36
CA GLY A 63 4.74 0.81 -3.98
C GLY A 63 5.52 1.03 -2.69
N CYS A 64 6.72 0.45 -2.61
CA CYS A 64 7.51 0.37 -1.37
C CYS A 64 7.94 1.72 -0.80
N GLY A 65 7.87 2.81 -1.58
CA GLY A 65 8.42 4.11 -1.20
C GLY A 65 9.87 3.98 -0.76
N ALA A 66 10.21 4.54 0.39
CA ALA A 66 11.56 4.45 0.98
C ALA A 66 11.78 3.15 1.81
N GLY A 67 10.93 2.12 1.66
CA GLY A 67 11.12 0.78 2.22
C GLY A 67 10.66 0.59 3.67
N ASN A 68 9.79 1.44 4.20
CA ASN A 68 9.41 1.39 5.61
C ASN A 68 8.73 0.08 6.02
N TYR A 69 7.79 -0.42 5.21
CA TYR A 69 7.11 -1.70 5.46
C TYR A 69 8.05 -2.89 5.33
N THR A 70 8.93 -2.87 4.32
CA THR A 70 9.99 -3.89 4.17
C THR A 70 10.92 -3.93 5.39
N LEU A 71 11.39 -2.77 5.88
CA LEU A 71 12.23 -2.69 7.09
C LEU A 71 11.50 -3.23 8.32
N LYS A 72 10.22 -2.89 8.47
CA LYS A 72 9.40 -3.42 9.54
C LYS A 72 9.26 -4.94 9.43
N MET A 73 9.08 -5.48 8.21
CA MET A 73 9.00 -6.93 7.98
C MET A 73 10.33 -7.61 8.33
N LEU A 74 11.48 -7.02 7.98
CA LEU A 74 12.81 -7.54 8.34
C LEU A 74 13.04 -7.58 9.84
N SER A 75 12.43 -6.69 10.62
CA SER A 75 12.47 -6.78 12.09
C SER A 75 11.69 -7.98 12.66
N LYS A 76 10.85 -8.63 11.84
CA LYS A 76 10.03 -9.79 12.22
C LYS A 76 10.58 -11.12 11.66
N ILE A 77 11.12 -11.09 10.43
CA ILE A 77 11.71 -12.25 9.75
C ILE A 77 13.04 -11.81 9.13
N ASN A 78 14.13 -12.40 9.59
CA ASN A 78 15.47 -12.10 9.12
C ASN A 78 15.75 -12.70 7.73
N ASP A 79 16.70 -12.10 7.02
CA ASP A 79 17.32 -12.64 5.79
C ASP A 79 16.32 -12.90 4.64
N LEU A 80 15.23 -12.10 4.55
CA LEU A 80 14.33 -12.14 3.40
C LEU A 80 15.02 -11.64 2.13
N ASN A 81 14.79 -12.29 1.01
CA ASN A 81 14.96 -11.72 -0.31
C ASN A 81 13.86 -10.67 -0.52
N CYS A 82 14.23 -9.44 -0.77
CA CYS A 82 13.29 -8.33 -0.89
C CYS A 82 13.25 -7.82 -2.33
N THR A 83 12.08 -7.89 -2.95
CA THR A 83 11.79 -7.23 -4.22
C THR A 83 10.98 -5.97 -3.93
N LEU A 84 11.52 -4.82 -4.30
CA LEU A 84 10.98 -3.49 -4.02
C LEU A 84 10.49 -2.89 -5.34
N ASN A 85 9.19 -2.65 -5.44
CA ASN A 85 8.59 -2.01 -6.61
C ASN A 85 8.09 -0.61 -6.28
N ASP A 86 8.39 0.36 -7.11
CA ASP A 86 7.87 1.73 -7.02
C ASP A 86 7.99 2.45 -8.38
N LEU A 87 7.21 3.51 -8.59
CA LEU A 87 7.34 4.40 -9.74
C LEU A 87 8.57 5.29 -9.65
N SER A 88 8.97 5.67 -8.44
CA SER A 88 10.03 6.63 -8.14
C SER A 88 11.38 5.94 -8.00
N MET A 89 12.32 6.20 -8.90
CA MET A 89 13.69 5.69 -8.77
C MET A 89 14.42 6.25 -7.54
N PRO A 90 14.31 7.54 -7.18
CA PRO A 90 14.87 8.04 -5.93
C PRO A 90 14.38 7.31 -4.67
N MET A 91 13.08 6.98 -4.62
CA MET A 91 12.51 6.14 -3.54
C MET A 91 13.15 4.75 -3.52
N LEU A 92 13.21 4.09 -4.67
CA LEU A 92 13.81 2.75 -4.79
C LEU A 92 15.29 2.71 -4.39
N LEU A 93 16.07 3.72 -4.77
CA LEU A 93 17.48 3.80 -4.36
C LEU A 93 17.61 3.97 -2.85
N ARG A 94 16.80 4.83 -2.25
CA ARG A 94 16.74 5.00 -0.80
C ARG A 94 16.28 3.71 -0.09
N ALA A 95 15.24 3.07 -0.59
CA ALA A 95 14.74 1.79 -0.05
C ALA A 95 15.83 0.70 -0.14
N LYS A 96 16.50 0.58 -1.29
CA LYS A 96 17.59 -0.38 -1.49
C LYS A 96 18.72 -0.17 -0.51
N GLU A 97 19.20 1.07 -0.33
CA GLU A 97 20.22 1.41 0.64
C GLU A 97 19.85 0.92 2.04
N ARG A 98 18.66 1.31 2.51
CA ARG A 98 18.18 1.00 3.86
C ARG A 98 17.95 -0.50 4.08
N VAL A 99 17.26 -1.14 3.13
CA VAL A 99 16.91 -2.56 3.21
C VAL A 99 18.15 -3.45 3.10
N SER A 100 19.12 -3.10 2.24
CA SER A 100 20.39 -3.87 2.12
C SER A 100 21.26 -3.82 3.37
N ALA A 101 21.07 -2.84 4.24
CA ALA A 101 21.76 -2.77 5.52
C ALA A 101 21.17 -3.74 6.58
N GLU A 102 19.88 -4.17 6.39
CA GLU A 102 19.13 -4.94 7.38
C GLU A 102 18.92 -6.42 6.98
N THR A 103 19.24 -6.82 5.74
CA THR A 103 19.11 -8.22 5.30
C THR A 103 20.38 -8.75 4.65
N LYS A 104 20.66 -10.04 4.82
CA LYS A 104 21.62 -10.80 4.02
C LYS A 104 21.02 -11.37 2.74
N GLY A 105 19.70 -11.32 2.62
CA GLY A 105 18.98 -11.74 1.42
C GLY A 105 19.25 -10.81 0.24
N LYS A 106 18.85 -11.26 -0.94
CA LYS A 106 18.98 -10.45 -2.16
C LYS A 106 17.97 -9.28 -2.14
N VAL A 107 18.44 -8.07 -2.44
CA VAL A 107 17.57 -6.89 -2.63
C VAL A 107 17.52 -6.53 -4.11
N THR A 108 16.32 -6.60 -4.69
CA THR A 108 16.04 -6.27 -6.09
C THR A 108 15.11 -5.07 -6.14
N ILE A 109 15.39 -4.09 -6.99
CA ILE A 109 14.51 -2.94 -7.24
C ILE A 109 13.88 -3.05 -8.63
N LEU A 110 12.61 -2.70 -8.74
CA LEU A 110 11.82 -2.69 -9.97
C LEU A 110 11.11 -1.33 -10.10
N GLN A 111 11.63 -0.48 -10.99
CA GLN A 111 10.95 0.78 -11.33
C GLN A 111 9.89 0.48 -12.37
N ASP A 112 8.66 0.30 -11.93
CA ASP A 112 7.52 0.04 -12.82
C ASP A 112 6.21 0.41 -12.11
N ASP A 113 5.19 0.66 -12.91
CA ASP A 113 3.82 0.77 -12.46
C ASP A 113 3.32 -0.62 -11.98
N MET A 114 2.65 -0.66 -10.82
CA MET A 114 2.10 -1.91 -10.29
C MET A 114 1.15 -2.63 -11.26
N ARG A 115 0.52 -1.88 -12.19
CA ARG A 115 -0.34 -2.43 -13.24
C ARG A 115 0.41 -3.25 -14.27
N ASN A 116 1.69 -2.93 -14.49
CA ASN A 116 2.57 -3.63 -15.44
C ASN A 116 3.46 -4.67 -14.76
N LEU A 117 3.47 -4.72 -13.44
CA LEU A 117 4.36 -5.57 -12.67
C LEU A 117 4.13 -7.04 -13.03
N THR A 118 5.14 -7.66 -13.65
CA THR A 118 5.09 -9.04 -14.08
C THR A 118 6.28 -9.81 -13.51
N MET A 119 6.00 -10.74 -12.61
CA MET A 119 6.96 -11.67 -12.04
C MET A 119 6.49 -13.11 -12.28
N PRO A 120 7.37 -14.10 -12.20
CA PRO A 120 6.96 -15.50 -12.35
C PRO A 120 5.87 -15.89 -11.34
N ASP A 121 5.08 -16.88 -11.69
CA ASP A 121 4.08 -17.47 -10.81
C ASP A 121 4.74 -18.00 -9.54
N GLU A 122 4.02 -17.94 -8.41
CA GLU A 122 4.42 -18.57 -7.15
C GLU A 122 5.85 -18.18 -6.69
N SER A 123 6.22 -16.91 -6.87
CA SER A 123 7.55 -16.39 -6.55
C SER A 123 7.69 -15.89 -5.12
N PHE A 124 6.58 -15.44 -4.47
CA PHE A 124 6.64 -14.76 -3.20
C PHE A 124 5.86 -15.48 -2.09
N ASP A 125 6.45 -15.50 -0.90
CA ASP A 125 5.79 -15.98 0.31
C ASP A 125 4.87 -14.88 0.90
N ILE A 126 5.34 -13.63 0.82
CA ILE A 126 4.64 -12.45 1.35
C ILE A 126 4.62 -11.37 0.28
N ILE A 127 3.47 -10.75 0.09
CA ILE A 127 3.33 -9.50 -0.68
C ILE A 127 2.73 -8.44 0.23
N LEU A 128 3.32 -7.24 0.22
CA LEU A 128 2.83 -6.06 0.94
C LEU A 128 2.43 -4.98 -0.06
N ALA A 129 1.40 -4.19 0.27
CA ALA A 129 1.06 -2.96 -0.43
C ALA A 129 0.54 -1.93 0.60
N ALA A 130 1.28 -0.86 0.78
CA ALA A 130 0.93 0.16 1.76
C ALA A 130 0.86 1.55 1.13
N ALA A 131 -0.30 2.21 1.27
CA ALA A 131 -0.57 3.54 0.73
C ALA A 131 -0.23 3.65 -0.78
N THR A 132 -0.68 2.68 -1.59
CA THR A 132 -0.36 2.62 -3.02
C THR A 132 -1.51 2.18 -3.92
N LEU A 133 -2.39 1.26 -3.47
CA LEU A 133 -3.46 0.71 -4.31
C LEU A 133 -4.52 1.76 -4.67
N HIS A 134 -4.67 2.79 -3.87
CA HIS A 134 -5.57 3.91 -4.16
C HIS A 134 -5.21 4.69 -5.44
N HIS A 135 -4.05 4.45 -6.03
CA HIS A 135 -3.66 4.98 -7.34
C HIS A 135 -4.19 4.16 -8.53
N LEU A 136 -4.76 2.97 -8.30
CA LEU A 136 -5.48 2.22 -9.33
C LEU A 136 -6.75 2.98 -9.74
N ARG A 137 -7.12 2.94 -11.03
CA ARG A 137 -8.18 3.78 -11.55
C ARG A 137 -9.53 3.08 -11.64
N ASP A 138 -9.70 2.20 -12.58
CA ASP A 138 -10.97 1.55 -12.87
C ASP A 138 -10.99 0.09 -12.39
N ASP A 139 -12.12 -0.59 -12.59
CA ASP A 139 -12.29 -1.96 -12.16
C ASP A 139 -11.32 -2.91 -12.86
N ALA A 140 -10.92 -2.59 -14.10
CA ALA A 140 -9.96 -3.42 -14.85
C ALA A 140 -8.55 -3.34 -14.23
N ASP A 141 -8.09 -2.15 -13.80
CA ASP A 141 -6.84 -1.97 -13.07
C ASP A 141 -6.87 -2.81 -11.77
N TRP A 142 -7.93 -2.67 -10.96
CA TRP A 142 -8.09 -3.38 -9.70
C TRP A 142 -8.09 -4.90 -9.88
N GLU A 143 -8.90 -5.42 -10.82
CA GLU A 143 -8.99 -6.86 -11.09
C GLU A 143 -7.67 -7.42 -11.62
N SER A 144 -6.99 -6.70 -12.51
CA SER A 144 -5.71 -7.11 -13.08
C SER A 144 -4.61 -7.18 -12.01
N VAL A 145 -4.46 -6.13 -11.19
CA VAL A 145 -3.42 -6.07 -10.15
C VAL A 145 -3.66 -7.15 -9.09
N PHE A 146 -4.90 -7.32 -8.59
CA PHE A 146 -5.20 -8.35 -7.59
C PHE A 146 -5.01 -9.77 -8.13
N SER A 147 -5.39 -10.02 -9.40
CA SER A 147 -5.15 -11.30 -10.06
C SER A 147 -3.66 -11.61 -10.22
N ASN A 148 -2.86 -10.61 -10.60
CA ASN A 148 -1.41 -10.74 -10.70
C ASN A 148 -0.77 -11.02 -9.33
N ILE A 149 -1.17 -10.29 -8.29
CA ILE A 149 -0.67 -10.51 -6.92
C ILE A 149 -0.99 -11.94 -6.47
N TYR A 150 -2.22 -12.39 -6.69
CA TYR A 150 -2.60 -13.77 -6.37
C TYR A 150 -1.76 -14.80 -7.12
N ARG A 151 -1.52 -14.59 -8.41
CA ARG A 151 -0.69 -15.47 -9.26
C ARG A 151 0.76 -15.54 -8.76
N MET A 152 1.35 -14.39 -8.40
CA MET A 152 2.73 -14.28 -7.93
C MET A 152 2.95 -14.88 -6.53
N LEU A 153 1.91 -15.01 -5.70
CA LEU A 153 2.01 -15.66 -4.40
C LEU A 153 2.16 -17.17 -4.54
N LYS A 154 3.04 -17.76 -3.73
CA LYS A 154 3.14 -19.20 -3.52
C LYS A 154 1.86 -19.74 -2.86
N PRO A 155 1.53 -21.04 -3.02
CA PRO A 155 0.48 -21.67 -2.22
C PRO A 155 0.74 -21.47 -0.72
N GLY A 156 -0.26 -20.99 0.03
CA GLY A 156 -0.13 -20.61 1.43
C GLY A 156 0.57 -19.27 1.70
N GLY A 157 0.99 -18.57 0.65
CA GLY A 157 1.50 -17.20 0.76
C GLY A 157 0.41 -16.19 1.11
N SER A 158 0.80 -15.02 1.59
CA SER A 158 -0.13 -13.99 2.06
C SER A 158 0.10 -12.62 1.46
N PHE A 159 -1.00 -11.89 1.28
CA PHE A 159 -1.01 -10.50 0.81
C PHE A 159 -1.63 -9.58 1.87
N TRP A 160 -0.91 -8.55 2.27
CA TRP A 160 -1.37 -7.60 3.30
C TRP A 160 -1.33 -6.18 2.78
N ILE A 161 -2.42 -5.48 3.04
CA ILE A 161 -2.73 -4.14 2.53
C ILE A 161 -2.93 -3.21 3.73
N SER A 162 -2.33 -2.02 3.68
CA SER A 162 -2.67 -0.90 4.56
C SER A 162 -2.92 0.32 3.69
N ASP A 163 -4.17 0.73 3.52
CA ASP A 163 -4.47 1.73 2.50
C ASP A 163 -5.66 2.64 2.83
N LEU A 164 -5.77 3.69 2.03
CA LEU A 164 -6.92 4.57 1.96
C LEU A 164 -8.13 3.82 1.40
N ILE A 165 -9.27 3.97 2.04
CA ILE A 165 -10.54 3.33 1.63
C ILE A 165 -11.67 4.35 1.54
N THR A 166 -12.76 3.99 0.85
CA THR A 166 -14.03 4.71 0.87
C THR A 166 -15.11 3.90 1.59
N HIS A 167 -16.30 4.46 1.63
CA HIS A 167 -17.50 3.81 2.22
C HIS A 167 -18.60 3.72 1.16
N ASP A 168 -19.30 2.58 1.08
CA ASP A 168 -20.33 2.34 0.06
C ASP A 168 -21.56 3.23 0.25
N ALA A 169 -21.96 3.46 1.52
CA ALA A 169 -23.09 4.33 1.83
C ALA A 169 -22.63 5.79 1.82
N GLU A 170 -23.15 6.59 0.88
CA GLU A 170 -22.78 7.98 0.72
C GLU A 170 -22.90 8.85 2.00
N PRO A 171 -23.93 8.70 2.85
CA PRO A 171 -23.98 9.43 4.12
C PRO A 171 -22.81 9.09 5.07
N LEU A 172 -22.38 7.82 5.09
CA LEU A 172 -21.23 7.38 5.87
C LEU A 172 -19.93 7.87 5.26
N ASN A 173 -19.83 7.87 3.94
CA ASN A 173 -18.66 8.42 3.26
C ASN A 173 -18.46 9.92 3.62
N ARG A 174 -19.53 10.72 3.61
CA ARG A 174 -19.48 12.11 4.07
C ARG A 174 -19.10 12.25 5.55
N LEU A 175 -19.67 11.41 6.42
CA LEU A 175 -19.34 11.42 7.86
C LEU A 175 -17.83 11.20 8.08
N PHE A 176 -17.27 10.17 7.43
CA PHE A 176 -15.87 9.83 7.61
C PHE A 176 -14.92 10.80 6.88
N HIS A 177 -15.37 11.43 5.79
CA HIS A 177 -14.67 12.55 5.19
C HIS A 177 -14.53 13.73 6.16
N GLN A 178 -15.62 14.06 6.87
CA GLN A 178 -15.56 15.12 7.89
C GLN A 178 -14.59 14.74 9.02
N LYS A 179 -14.66 13.51 9.53
CA LYS A 179 -13.74 13.02 10.57
C LYS A 179 -12.27 13.06 10.14
N TYR A 180 -11.99 12.72 8.88
CA TYR A 180 -10.64 12.83 8.33
C TYR A 180 -10.21 14.29 8.19
N SER A 181 -11.12 15.16 7.76
CA SER A 181 -10.88 16.62 7.71
C SER A 181 -10.54 17.18 9.08
N ASP A 182 -11.30 16.80 10.12
CA ASP A 182 -11.06 17.21 11.50
C ASP A 182 -9.69 16.72 12.00
N TYR A 183 -9.32 15.48 11.66
CA TYR A 183 -7.99 14.94 11.98
C TYR A 183 -6.86 15.76 11.32
N LEU A 184 -6.99 16.07 10.03
CA LEU A 184 -6.00 16.87 9.30
C LEU A 184 -5.87 18.29 9.89
N ASP A 185 -6.96 18.87 10.38
CA ASP A 185 -6.93 20.15 11.08
C ASP A 185 -6.08 20.10 12.36
N THR A 186 -6.08 18.96 13.06
CA THR A 186 -5.20 18.81 14.25
C THR A 186 -3.72 18.76 13.91
N LEU A 187 -3.37 18.36 12.67
CA LEU A 187 -1.97 18.26 12.23
C LEU A 187 -1.37 19.60 11.76
N GLY A 188 -2.18 20.46 11.15
CA GLY A 188 -1.64 21.69 10.59
C GLY A 188 -2.69 22.74 10.21
N GLY A 189 -3.91 22.60 10.71
CA GLY A 189 -5.01 23.54 10.51
C GLY A 189 -5.63 23.50 9.11
N PRO A 190 -6.55 24.46 8.82
CA PRO A 190 -7.37 24.43 7.60
C PRO A 190 -6.58 24.47 6.28
N GLU A 191 -5.46 25.18 6.26
CA GLU A 191 -4.58 25.26 5.08
C GLU A 191 -3.94 23.90 4.77
N TYR A 192 -3.43 23.23 5.80
CA TYR A 192 -2.85 21.88 5.66
C TYR A 192 -3.89 20.86 5.23
N ARG A 193 -5.08 20.88 5.87
CA ARG A 193 -6.22 20.04 5.48
C ARG A 193 -6.55 20.23 4.01
N LYS A 194 -6.72 21.49 3.57
CA LYS A 194 -7.04 21.80 2.18
C LYS A 194 -6.00 21.22 1.22
N LYS A 195 -4.71 21.44 1.51
CA LYS A 195 -3.60 20.93 0.70
C LYS A 195 -3.65 19.40 0.57
N VAL A 196 -3.89 18.68 1.69
CA VAL A 196 -3.96 17.21 1.69
C VAL A 196 -5.18 16.72 0.90
N LEU A 197 -6.36 17.28 1.15
CA LEU A 197 -7.59 16.86 0.45
C LEU A 197 -7.55 17.17 -1.03
N ASP A 198 -6.93 18.27 -1.44
CA ASP A 198 -6.78 18.64 -2.86
C ASP A 198 -5.93 17.59 -3.61
N TYR A 199 -4.79 17.16 -3.07
CA TYR A 199 -3.99 16.16 -3.75
C TYR A 199 -4.62 14.76 -3.72
N VAL A 200 -5.27 14.36 -2.61
CA VAL A 200 -6.04 13.12 -2.54
C VAL A 200 -7.15 13.12 -3.62
N ALA A 201 -7.88 14.23 -3.73
CA ALA A 201 -8.91 14.34 -4.75
C ALA A 201 -8.34 14.31 -6.18
N TYR A 202 -7.12 14.80 -6.40
CA TYR A 202 -6.48 14.84 -7.71
C TYR A 202 -5.79 13.53 -8.08
N GLU A 203 -5.12 12.87 -7.11
CA GLU A 203 -4.29 11.70 -7.38
C GLU A 203 -4.99 10.37 -7.13
N ASP A 204 -5.91 10.29 -6.15
CA ASP A 204 -6.37 9.02 -5.61
C ASP A 204 -7.77 8.63 -6.08
N THR A 205 -7.99 7.33 -6.21
CA THR A 205 -9.27 6.71 -6.55
C THR A 205 -9.52 5.46 -5.68
N PRO A 206 -9.53 5.62 -4.34
CA PRO A 206 -9.69 4.50 -3.44
C PRO A 206 -11.05 3.80 -3.62
N ARG A 207 -11.09 2.51 -3.37
CA ARG A 207 -12.31 1.70 -3.33
C ARG A 207 -12.71 1.42 -1.89
N SER A 208 -13.98 1.04 -1.71
CA SER A 208 -14.44 0.66 -0.39
C SER A 208 -13.75 -0.62 0.11
N LEU A 209 -13.69 -0.77 1.44
CA LEU A 209 -13.14 -1.98 2.04
C LEU A 209 -13.92 -3.22 1.60
N ASN A 210 -15.25 -3.12 1.48
CA ASN A 210 -16.08 -4.22 1.01
C ASN A 210 -15.70 -4.64 -0.42
N TYR A 211 -15.59 -3.68 -1.35
CA TYR A 211 -15.13 -3.96 -2.72
C TYR A 211 -13.79 -4.70 -2.74
N GLN A 212 -12.81 -4.22 -1.98
CA GLN A 212 -11.47 -4.80 -1.97
C GLN A 212 -11.44 -6.21 -1.35
N THR A 213 -12.19 -6.44 -0.25
CA THR A 213 -12.27 -7.77 0.36
C THR A 213 -13.06 -8.77 -0.50
N GLU A 214 -14.09 -8.33 -1.21
CA GLU A 214 -14.79 -9.15 -2.19
C GLU A 214 -13.90 -9.49 -3.40
N LEU A 215 -13.10 -8.52 -3.85
CA LEU A 215 -12.15 -8.74 -4.93
C LEU A 215 -11.06 -9.76 -4.53
N LEU A 216 -10.51 -9.70 -3.31
CA LEU A 216 -9.60 -10.73 -2.80
C LEU A 216 -10.25 -12.13 -2.89
N LYS A 217 -11.48 -12.29 -2.44
CA LYS A 217 -12.21 -13.56 -2.54
C LYS A 217 -12.45 -13.99 -4.00
N LYS A 218 -12.83 -13.03 -4.86
CA LYS A 218 -13.08 -13.26 -6.29
C LYS A 218 -11.84 -13.80 -7.02
N VAL A 219 -10.66 -13.29 -6.71
CA VAL A 219 -9.40 -13.75 -7.35
C VAL A 219 -8.84 -15.04 -6.75
N GLY A 220 -9.40 -15.53 -5.64
CA GLY A 220 -9.11 -16.86 -5.10
C GLY A 220 -8.52 -16.94 -3.69
N PHE A 221 -8.35 -15.81 -2.97
CA PHE A 221 -7.88 -15.87 -1.58
C PHE A 221 -8.89 -16.61 -0.70
N LYS A 222 -8.40 -17.61 0.06
CA LYS A 222 -9.23 -18.50 0.88
C LYS A 222 -9.64 -17.87 2.21
N HIS A 223 -8.71 -17.15 2.82
CA HIS A 223 -8.92 -16.49 4.11
C HIS A 223 -8.67 -15.00 3.91
N VAL A 224 -9.72 -14.21 4.05
CA VAL A 224 -9.67 -12.74 3.92
C VAL A 224 -10.02 -12.14 5.26
N GLU A 225 -9.07 -11.39 5.84
CA GLU A 225 -9.18 -10.86 7.19
C GLU A 225 -9.02 -9.34 7.20
N ILE A 226 -9.80 -8.68 8.06
CA ILE A 226 -9.66 -7.26 8.37
C ILE A 226 -8.92 -7.16 9.69
N LEU A 227 -7.72 -6.57 9.66
CA LEU A 227 -6.86 -6.44 10.84
C LEU A 227 -7.19 -5.16 11.63
N HIS A 228 -7.52 -4.08 10.91
CA HIS A 228 -7.84 -2.79 11.50
C HIS A 228 -8.66 -1.93 10.53
N LYS A 229 -9.53 -1.07 11.07
CA LYS A 229 -10.22 -0.04 10.31
C LYS A 229 -10.49 1.18 11.18
N ASN A 230 -10.03 2.34 10.73
CA ASN A 230 -10.37 3.62 11.34
C ASN A 230 -10.57 4.69 10.26
N SER A 231 -11.75 5.31 10.26
CA SER A 231 -12.13 6.36 9.31
C SER A 231 -11.92 5.91 7.85
N TYR A 232 -11.03 6.57 7.12
CA TYR A 232 -10.68 6.31 5.74
C TYR A 232 -9.47 5.37 5.57
N PHE A 233 -9.02 4.71 6.62
CA PHE A 233 -7.86 3.81 6.55
C PHE A 233 -8.21 2.43 7.07
N ALA A 234 -7.67 1.42 6.40
CA ALA A 234 -7.81 0.03 6.82
C ALA A 234 -6.54 -0.78 6.59
N ALA A 235 -6.33 -1.78 7.46
CA ALA A 235 -5.38 -2.85 7.26
C ALA A 235 -6.14 -4.17 7.10
N PHE A 236 -5.89 -4.90 6.02
CA PHE A 236 -6.59 -6.13 5.67
C PHE A 236 -5.76 -6.93 4.69
N GLY A 237 -6.18 -8.14 4.38
CA GLY A 237 -5.47 -8.96 3.43
C GLY A 237 -6.03 -10.36 3.33
N GLY A 238 -5.22 -11.29 2.78
CA GLY A 238 -5.68 -12.66 2.63
C GLY A 238 -4.55 -13.66 2.40
N VAL A 239 -4.90 -14.93 2.53
CA VAL A 239 -4.01 -16.09 2.34
C VAL A 239 -4.46 -16.87 1.11
N LYS A 240 -3.51 -17.21 0.21
CA LYS A 240 -3.72 -18.01 -1.00
C LYS A 240 -3.97 -19.50 -0.72
#